data_9b999b9d9b2200b14eac6c645f9e2f9c
#
_entry.id   9b999b9d9b2200b14eac6c645f9e2f9c
#
_cell.length_a   1.000
_cell.length_b   1.000
_cell.length_c   1.000
_cell.angle_alpha   90.00
_cell.angle_beta   90.00
_cell.angle_gamma   90.00
#
_symmetry.space_group_name_H-M   'P 1'
#
loop_
_entity.id
_entity.type
_entity.pdbx_description
1 polymer ?
#
loop_
_entity_poly.entity_id
_entity_poly.type
_entity_poly.pdbx_seq_one_letter_code
_entity_poly.pdbx_strand_id
1 'polypeptide(L)'
;TLTFTGGRAEFASDKIILDTLTIAKTDSGNYVEDTDYAVDYNFTKGTVIITSLKDDAQLTGSLTASFSEVDDSEIADSDIIGGVTSSGEYSGLSAIALLYPEQFAVCNLIAAPGWSHSPAVYNAMLTACKKINGHWDAFVVADLPLVDSTAQGVDTITKAIAWKKANAFTGERSKVYWPQAVDNLGNVFHLSTLAVVELMRADFSHNSVPMETCGNKAIPVIKQYFGANAKNRGFDQQTGKELTQNGIST
;
A
#
# COMPACT_ATOMS: atom_id res chain seq x y z
N THR A 1 -16.28 -23.38 3.34
CA THR A 1 -17.72 -23.48 3.64
C THR A 1 -18.16 -22.21 4.34
N LEU A 2 -19.22 -21.57 3.86
CA LEU A 2 -19.82 -20.38 4.44
C LEU A 2 -21.16 -20.73 5.06
N THR A 3 -21.45 -20.16 6.23
CA THR A 3 -22.74 -20.33 6.89
C THR A 3 -23.63 -19.11 6.60
N PHE A 4 -24.77 -19.37 6.00
CA PHE A 4 -25.78 -18.36 5.69
C PHE A 4 -26.86 -18.31 6.79
N THR A 5 -27.14 -17.11 7.28
CA THR A 5 -28.20 -16.82 8.24
C THR A 5 -29.07 -15.68 7.70
N GLY A 6 -30.36 -15.95 7.50
CA GLY A 6 -31.28 -14.96 6.90
C GLY A 6 -30.83 -14.51 5.52
N GLY A 7 -30.36 -15.42 4.67
CA GLY A 7 -29.91 -15.14 3.30
C GLY A 7 -28.57 -14.37 3.23
N ARG A 8 -27.83 -14.22 4.33
CA ARG A 8 -26.58 -13.48 4.36
C ARG A 8 -25.44 -14.29 4.96
N ALA A 9 -24.25 -14.17 4.36
CA ALA A 9 -22.98 -14.65 4.92
C ALA A 9 -21.94 -13.54 4.88
N GLU A 10 -21.02 -13.53 5.84
CA GLU A 10 -19.90 -12.57 5.89
C GLU A 10 -18.64 -13.36 6.31
N PHE A 11 -17.52 -13.14 5.63
CA PHE A 11 -16.24 -13.74 5.98
C PHE A 11 -15.08 -12.78 5.69
N ALA A 12 -13.99 -12.93 6.42
CA ALA A 12 -12.81 -12.10 6.24
C ALA A 12 -11.95 -12.66 5.09
N SER A 13 -11.59 -11.82 4.14
CA SER A 13 -10.54 -12.04 3.15
C SER A 13 -10.13 -10.67 2.59
N ASP A 14 -8.86 -10.33 2.74
CA ASP A 14 -8.25 -9.11 2.22
C ASP A 14 -7.57 -9.32 0.87
N LYS A 15 -7.49 -10.56 0.40
CA LYS A 15 -6.80 -10.97 -0.83
C LYS A 15 -7.71 -11.59 -1.89
N ILE A 16 -9.01 -11.64 -1.64
CA ILE A 16 -9.98 -12.27 -2.56
C ILE A 16 -10.05 -11.53 -3.91
N ILE A 17 -10.10 -12.31 -4.99
CA ILE A 17 -10.49 -11.84 -6.32
C ILE A 17 -11.99 -12.06 -6.44
N LEU A 18 -12.79 -11.00 -6.21
CA LEU A 18 -14.24 -11.08 -6.08
C LEU A 18 -14.92 -11.74 -7.28
N ASP A 19 -14.49 -11.41 -8.49
CA ASP A 19 -15.06 -11.96 -9.75
C ASP A 19 -14.89 -13.48 -9.91
N THR A 20 -14.08 -14.11 -9.04
CA THR A 20 -13.87 -15.56 -9.05
C THR A 20 -14.74 -16.31 -8.04
N LEU A 21 -15.51 -15.56 -7.23
CA LEU A 21 -16.34 -16.15 -6.19
C LEU A 21 -17.50 -16.93 -6.81
N THR A 22 -17.64 -18.19 -6.42
CA THR A 22 -18.73 -19.05 -6.81
C THR A 22 -19.32 -19.75 -5.60
N ILE A 23 -20.63 -19.98 -5.58
CA ILE A 23 -21.35 -20.67 -4.50
C ILE A 23 -22.02 -21.90 -5.09
N ALA A 24 -21.61 -23.06 -4.62
CA ALA A 24 -22.18 -24.33 -5.08
C ALA A 24 -23.58 -24.56 -4.50
N LYS A 25 -24.49 -25.09 -5.34
CA LYS A 25 -25.79 -25.62 -4.91
C LYS A 25 -25.62 -26.98 -4.26
N THR A 26 -26.54 -27.31 -3.39
CA THR A 26 -26.53 -28.61 -2.67
C THR A 26 -26.72 -29.78 -3.63
N ASP A 27 -27.52 -29.60 -4.67
CA ASP A 27 -27.89 -30.71 -5.58
C ASP A 27 -26.94 -30.80 -6.78
N SER A 28 -26.81 -29.70 -7.55
CA SER A 28 -25.82 -29.60 -8.65
C SER A 28 -25.74 -28.15 -9.19
N GLY A 29 -24.54 -27.81 -9.71
CA GLY A 29 -24.28 -26.49 -10.28
C GLY A 29 -23.99 -25.42 -9.26
N ASN A 30 -23.95 -24.16 -9.70
CA ASN A 30 -23.68 -23.01 -8.87
C ASN A 30 -24.88 -22.06 -8.87
N TYR A 31 -24.98 -21.26 -7.80
CA TYR A 31 -25.81 -20.06 -7.80
C TYR A 31 -25.18 -19.03 -8.75
N VAL A 32 -25.99 -18.14 -9.29
CA VAL A 32 -25.58 -17.13 -10.28
C VAL A 32 -25.55 -15.77 -9.60
N GLU A 33 -24.38 -15.12 -9.65
CA GLU A 33 -24.20 -13.74 -9.17
C GLU A 33 -25.14 -12.79 -9.93
N ASP A 34 -25.57 -11.71 -9.30
CA ASP A 34 -26.56 -10.74 -9.78
C ASP A 34 -27.97 -11.31 -10.09
N THR A 35 -28.14 -12.60 -9.94
CA THR A 35 -29.45 -13.28 -10.11
C THR A 35 -29.94 -13.94 -8.82
N ASP A 36 -29.08 -14.71 -8.21
CA ASP A 36 -29.37 -15.47 -6.98
C ASP A 36 -28.79 -14.76 -5.75
N TYR A 37 -27.63 -14.13 -5.88
CA TYR A 37 -26.95 -13.41 -4.81
C TYR A 37 -26.20 -12.19 -5.34
N ALA A 38 -25.91 -11.25 -4.44
CA ALA A 38 -25.00 -10.14 -4.66
C ALA A 38 -23.78 -10.27 -3.73
N VAL A 39 -22.63 -9.83 -4.22
CA VAL A 39 -21.39 -9.74 -3.46
C VAL A 39 -21.06 -8.27 -3.19
N ASP A 40 -20.70 -7.97 -1.96
CA ASP A 40 -20.20 -6.65 -1.54
C ASP A 40 -18.94 -6.80 -0.72
N TYR A 41 -18.09 -5.80 -0.73
CA TYR A 41 -16.84 -5.79 0.03
C TYR A 41 -16.78 -4.63 1.01
N ASN A 42 -16.65 -4.97 2.27
CA ASN A 42 -16.47 -3.98 3.33
C ASN A 42 -14.99 -3.65 3.52
N PHE A 43 -14.52 -2.58 2.88
CA PHE A 43 -13.12 -2.13 2.96
C PHE A 43 -12.66 -1.78 4.38
N THR A 44 -13.57 -1.34 5.25
CA THR A 44 -13.23 -0.99 6.63
C THR A 44 -12.90 -2.22 7.48
N LYS A 45 -13.58 -3.33 7.21
CA LYS A 45 -13.42 -4.57 7.98
C LYS A 45 -12.57 -5.62 7.26
N GLY A 46 -12.29 -5.45 5.96
CA GLY A 46 -11.67 -6.49 5.13
C GLY A 46 -12.57 -7.74 5.01
N THR A 47 -13.89 -7.55 4.89
CA THR A 47 -14.84 -8.66 4.83
C THR A 47 -15.63 -8.66 3.54
N VAL A 48 -15.87 -9.86 3.01
CA VAL A 48 -16.79 -10.12 1.90
C VAL A 48 -18.17 -10.39 2.47
N ILE A 49 -19.16 -9.74 1.90
CA ILE A 49 -20.56 -9.88 2.29
C ILE A 49 -21.31 -10.47 1.09
N ILE A 50 -22.00 -11.57 1.32
CA ILE A 50 -22.85 -12.22 0.32
C ILE A 50 -24.29 -12.11 0.80
N THR A 51 -25.17 -11.58 -0.06
CA THR A 51 -26.58 -11.40 0.25
C THR A 51 -27.44 -12.06 -0.81
N SER A 52 -28.42 -12.86 -0.40
CA SER A 52 -29.43 -13.42 -1.33
C SER A 52 -30.27 -12.33 -1.97
N LEU A 53 -30.46 -12.39 -3.27
CA LEU A 53 -31.35 -11.50 -4.03
C LEU A 53 -32.77 -12.05 -4.16
N LYS A 54 -32.97 -13.30 -3.75
CA LYS A 54 -34.28 -13.97 -3.73
C LYS A 54 -34.68 -14.24 -2.28
N ASP A 55 -35.71 -15.01 -2.09
CA ASP A 55 -36.18 -15.37 -0.73
C ASP A 55 -35.04 -15.89 0.15
N ASP A 56 -34.98 -15.47 1.41
CA ASP A 56 -33.99 -15.83 2.40
C ASP A 56 -33.77 -17.36 2.54
N ALA A 57 -34.75 -18.14 2.09
CA ALA A 57 -34.71 -19.62 2.08
C ALA A 57 -33.78 -20.20 1.04
N GLN A 58 -33.35 -19.45 0.00
CA GLN A 58 -32.52 -19.99 -1.08
C GLN A 58 -31.07 -20.15 -0.70
N LEU A 59 -30.51 -19.20 0.07
CA LEU A 59 -29.16 -19.25 0.61
C LEU A 59 -29.24 -19.46 2.12
N THR A 60 -29.30 -20.70 2.55
CA THR A 60 -29.43 -21.07 3.96
C THR A 60 -28.46 -22.18 4.34
N GLY A 61 -28.11 -22.22 5.63
CA GLY A 61 -27.24 -23.24 6.17
C GLY A 61 -25.80 -23.11 5.67
N SER A 62 -25.10 -24.20 5.58
CA SER A 62 -23.68 -24.22 5.18
C SER A 62 -23.54 -24.57 3.70
N LEU A 63 -23.08 -23.62 2.90
CA LEU A 63 -22.81 -23.79 1.48
C LEU A 63 -21.31 -23.73 1.19
N THR A 64 -20.90 -24.42 0.13
CA THR A 64 -19.49 -24.35 -0.31
C THR A 64 -19.31 -23.16 -1.23
N ALA A 65 -18.41 -22.26 -0.86
CA ALA A 65 -17.92 -21.19 -1.72
C ALA A 65 -16.48 -21.49 -2.15
N SER A 66 -16.18 -21.19 -3.41
CA SER A 66 -14.85 -21.27 -4.00
C SER A 66 -14.48 -19.91 -4.59
N PHE A 67 -13.25 -19.47 -4.39
CA PHE A 67 -12.73 -18.23 -4.93
C PHE A 67 -11.20 -18.34 -5.06
N SER A 68 -10.63 -17.45 -5.85
CA SER A 68 -9.18 -17.25 -5.94
C SER A 68 -8.75 -16.10 -5.04
N GLU A 69 -7.55 -16.21 -4.48
CA GLU A 69 -6.92 -15.16 -3.70
C GLU A 69 -5.63 -14.71 -4.39
N VAL A 70 -5.27 -13.46 -4.21
CA VAL A 70 -3.97 -12.94 -4.64
C VAL A 70 -2.89 -13.56 -3.75
N ASP A 71 -1.96 -14.29 -4.34
CA ASP A 71 -0.76 -14.76 -3.65
C ASP A 71 0.37 -13.74 -3.84
N ASP A 72 0.59 -12.94 -2.81
CA ASP A 72 1.64 -11.93 -2.78
C ASP A 72 2.99 -12.47 -2.28
N SER A 73 3.04 -13.75 -1.88
CA SER A 73 4.26 -14.38 -1.39
C SER A 73 5.31 -14.61 -2.49
N GLU A 74 4.88 -14.67 -3.74
CA GLU A 74 5.73 -14.83 -4.91
C GLU A 74 6.29 -13.49 -5.43
N ILE A 75 5.77 -12.35 -4.95
CA ILE A 75 6.26 -11.03 -5.36
C ILE A 75 7.60 -10.75 -4.68
N ALA A 76 8.60 -10.39 -5.46
CA ALA A 76 9.93 -10.06 -4.99
C ALA A 76 10.34 -8.63 -5.36
N ASP A 77 11.43 -8.15 -4.78
CA ASP A 77 12.02 -6.86 -5.13
C ASP A 77 12.25 -6.71 -6.64
N SER A 78 12.61 -7.81 -7.34
CA SER A 78 12.81 -7.84 -8.79
C SER A 78 11.57 -7.47 -9.58
N ASP A 79 10.38 -7.82 -9.09
CA ASP A 79 9.12 -7.53 -9.78
C ASP A 79 8.76 -6.05 -9.66
N ILE A 80 9.05 -5.46 -8.49
CA ILE A 80 8.89 -4.02 -8.26
C ILE A 80 9.91 -3.21 -9.08
N ILE A 81 11.17 -3.64 -9.08
CA ILE A 81 12.23 -3.00 -9.88
C ILE A 81 11.91 -3.13 -11.35
N GLY A 82 11.51 -4.32 -11.77
CA GLY A 82 11.17 -4.63 -13.15
C GLY A 82 12.35 -4.54 -14.09
N GLY A 83 12.04 -4.33 -15.34
CA GLY A 83 13.03 -4.25 -16.42
C GLY A 83 12.37 -4.15 -17.78
N VAL A 84 13.19 -4.30 -18.82
CA VAL A 84 12.75 -4.38 -20.22
C VAL A 84 13.11 -5.76 -20.74
N THR A 85 12.12 -6.49 -21.20
CA THR A 85 12.33 -7.82 -21.78
C THR A 85 13.01 -7.74 -23.16
N SER A 86 13.48 -8.86 -23.67
CA SER A 86 14.04 -8.94 -25.05
C SER A 86 12.99 -8.66 -26.13
N SER A 87 11.70 -8.80 -25.83
CA SER A 87 10.57 -8.40 -26.68
C SER A 87 10.23 -6.91 -26.59
N GLY A 88 10.89 -6.16 -25.69
CA GLY A 88 10.64 -4.73 -25.52
C GLY A 88 9.50 -4.40 -24.54
N GLU A 89 9.02 -5.37 -23.76
CA GLU A 89 7.99 -5.15 -22.76
C GLU A 89 8.60 -4.59 -21.47
N TYR A 90 7.96 -3.58 -20.91
CA TYR A 90 8.38 -2.91 -19.68
C TYR A 90 7.60 -3.44 -18.48
N SER A 91 8.29 -3.62 -17.36
CA SER A 91 7.68 -4.03 -16.09
C SER A 91 8.23 -3.21 -14.93
N GLY A 92 7.48 -3.20 -13.80
CA GLY A 92 7.85 -2.51 -12.58
C GLY A 92 8.20 -1.03 -12.79
N LEU A 93 9.23 -0.54 -12.10
CA LEU A 93 9.67 0.86 -12.20
C LEU A 93 10.12 1.26 -13.61
N SER A 94 10.54 0.31 -14.46
CA SER A 94 10.93 0.60 -15.84
C SER A 94 9.76 1.11 -16.68
N ALA A 95 8.52 0.74 -16.34
CA ALA A 95 7.31 1.19 -17.02
C ALA A 95 7.07 2.71 -16.90
N ILE A 96 7.73 3.40 -15.97
CA ILE A 96 7.69 4.87 -15.86
C ILE A 96 8.07 5.55 -17.18
N ALA A 97 8.97 4.94 -17.95
CA ALA A 97 9.39 5.46 -19.25
C ALA A 97 8.25 5.53 -20.29
N LEU A 98 7.19 4.74 -20.10
CA LEU A 98 6.03 4.69 -21.01
C LEU A 98 4.97 5.75 -20.68
N LEU A 99 5.02 6.38 -19.52
CA LEU A 99 3.97 7.32 -19.08
C LEU A 99 3.80 8.48 -20.05
N TYR A 100 4.89 9.08 -20.50
CA TYR A 100 4.78 10.21 -21.44
C TYR A 100 4.43 9.77 -22.86
N PRO A 101 5.11 8.77 -23.47
CA PRO A 101 4.77 8.34 -24.83
C PRO A 101 3.32 7.83 -24.98
N GLU A 102 2.78 7.16 -23.97
CA GLU A 102 1.48 6.51 -24.06
C GLU A 102 0.34 7.33 -23.46
N GLN A 103 0.62 8.07 -22.39
CA GLN A 103 -0.40 8.76 -21.61
C GLN A 103 -0.24 10.28 -21.61
N PHE A 104 0.83 10.83 -22.21
CA PHE A 104 1.21 12.25 -22.12
C PHE A 104 1.32 12.76 -20.68
N ALA A 105 1.63 11.86 -19.74
CA ALA A 105 1.77 12.16 -18.33
C ALA A 105 3.24 12.20 -17.90
N VAL A 106 3.58 13.15 -17.03
CA VAL A 106 4.92 13.29 -16.45
C VAL A 106 4.91 12.72 -15.03
N CYS A 107 5.83 11.83 -14.73
CA CYS A 107 6.02 11.29 -13.39
C CYS A 107 6.74 12.31 -12.51
N ASN A 108 6.07 12.84 -11.49
CA ASN A 108 6.64 13.79 -10.54
C ASN A 108 7.01 13.14 -9.19
N LEU A 109 6.31 12.07 -8.80
CA LEU A 109 6.52 11.36 -7.54
C LEU A 109 6.62 9.85 -7.81
N ILE A 110 7.56 9.20 -7.15
CA ILE A 110 7.72 7.75 -7.15
C ILE A 110 7.63 7.26 -5.71
N ALA A 111 6.70 6.36 -5.44
CA ALA A 111 6.52 5.70 -4.17
C ALA A 111 6.27 4.21 -4.39
N ALA A 112 6.79 3.37 -3.51
CA ALA A 112 6.54 1.93 -3.48
C ALA A 112 6.25 1.51 -2.02
N PRO A 113 5.05 1.85 -1.48
CA PRO A 113 4.69 1.51 -0.11
C PRO A 113 4.75 -0.01 0.09
N GLY A 114 5.29 -0.43 1.24
CA GLY A 114 5.52 -1.85 1.51
C GLY A 114 6.79 -2.44 0.89
N TRP A 115 7.40 -1.77 -0.11
CA TRP A 115 8.60 -2.25 -0.82
C TRP A 115 9.77 -1.28 -0.74
N SER A 116 9.51 0.01 -0.63
CA SER A 116 10.55 1.05 -0.63
C SER A 116 11.58 0.95 0.51
N HIS A 117 11.29 0.14 1.53
CA HIS A 117 12.22 -0.16 2.61
C HIS A 117 13.35 -1.11 2.20
N SER A 118 13.21 -1.84 1.09
CA SER A 118 14.30 -2.63 0.53
C SER A 118 15.35 -1.71 -0.08
N PRO A 119 16.65 -1.85 0.28
CA PRO A 119 17.73 -1.07 -0.32
C PRO A 119 17.82 -1.23 -1.84
N ALA A 120 17.48 -2.42 -2.38
CA ALA A 120 17.47 -2.67 -3.80
C ALA A 120 16.39 -1.85 -4.52
N VAL A 121 15.15 -1.91 -4.00
CA VAL A 121 14.02 -1.13 -4.54
C VAL A 121 14.26 0.37 -4.39
N TYR A 122 14.73 0.82 -3.23
CA TYR A 122 15.05 2.24 -3.01
C TYR A 122 16.07 2.77 -4.01
N ASN A 123 17.17 2.04 -4.25
CA ASN A 123 18.17 2.43 -5.24
C ASN A 123 17.63 2.42 -6.67
N ALA A 124 16.76 1.46 -7.00
CA ALA A 124 16.08 1.43 -8.29
C ALA A 124 15.16 2.65 -8.47
N MET A 125 14.41 3.03 -7.43
CA MET A 125 13.59 4.25 -7.43
C MET A 125 14.44 5.51 -7.64
N LEU A 126 15.61 5.62 -6.97
CA LEU A 126 16.55 6.73 -7.15
C LEU A 126 17.17 6.77 -8.55
N THR A 127 17.25 5.64 -9.21
CA THR A 127 17.72 5.55 -10.60
C THR A 127 16.60 5.96 -11.55
N ALA A 128 15.40 5.41 -11.36
CA ALA A 128 14.22 5.67 -12.18
C ALA A 128 13.76 7.14 -12.10
N CYS A 129 14.02 7.84 -10.98
CA CYS A 129 13.59 9.23 -10.81
C CYS A 129 14.40 10.26 -11.60
N LYS A 130 15.51 9.86 -12.23
CA LYS A 130 16.44 10.77 -12.90
C LYS A 130 16.25 10.72 -14.41
N LYS A 131 16.17 11.90 -15.04
CA LYS A 131 16.14 12.06 -16.50
C LYS A 131 15.11 11.15 -17.18
N ILE A 132 13.92 11.06 -16.63
CA ILE A 132 12.81 10.32 -17.23
C ILE A 132 12.59 10.84 -18.65
N ASN A 133 12.64 9.96 -19.63
CA ASN A 133 12.60 10.28 -21.07
C ASN A 133 13.62 11.36 -21.49
N GLY A 134 14.74 11.47 -20.77
CA GLY A 134 15.81 12.43 -21.04
C GLY A 134 15.53 13.88 -20.58
N HIS A 135 14.36 14.17 -19.98
CA HIS A 135 13.91 15.52 -19.69
C HIS A 135 13.54 15.77 -18.22
N TRP A 136 12.79 14.88 -17.58
CA TRP A 136 12.18 15.14 -16.28
C TRP A 136 12.88 14.39 -15.16
N ASP A 137 12.84 15.00 -14.00
CA ASP A 137 13.24 14.38 -12.75
C ASP A 137 12.04 14.27 -11.81
N ALA A 138 11.87 13.09 -11.21
CA ALA A 138 10.86 12.86 -10.18
C ALA A 138 11.47 12.95 -8.78
N PHE A 139 10.62 12.91 -7.76
CA PHE A 139 10.99 12.86 -6.36
C PHE A 139 10.58 11.52 -5.76
N VAL A 140 11.45 10.91 -4.97
CA VAL A 140 11.22 9.60 -4.35
C VAL A 140 10.69 9.78 -2.94
N VAL A 141 9.64 9.05 -2.60
CA VAL A 141 9.08 8.96 -1.25
C VAL A 141 9.19 7.52 -0.78
N ALA A 142 9.93 7.28 0.29
CA ALA A 142 10.25 5.93 0.77
C ALA A 142 10.02 5.79 2.28
N ASP A 143 9.81 4.55 2.73
CA ASP A 143 9.69 4.22 4.14
C ASP A 143 10.93 3.45 4.62
N LEU A 144 11.28 3.61 5.89
CA LEU A 144 12.17 2.67 6.57
C LEU A 144 11.36 1.47 7.08
N PRO A 145 11.99 0.30 7.23
CA PRO A 145 11.31 -0.88 7.74
C PRO A 145 10.99 -0.74 9.23
N LEU A 146 9.98 -1.48 9.70
CA LEU A 146 9.75 -1.74 11.13
C LEU A 146 10.50 -2.97 11.61
N VAL A 147 10.87 -3.85 10.67
CA VAL A 147 11.66 -5.05 10.92
C VAL A 147 12.71 -5.14 9.80
N ASP A 148 13.95 -5.38 10.15
CA ASP A 148 15.02 -5.53 9.16
C ASP A 148 15.04 -6.93 8.52
N SER A 149 15.94 -7.14 7.56
CA SER A 149 16.09 -8.42 6.84
C SER A 149 16.51 -9.59 7.73
N THR A 150 16.93 -9.34 8.97
CA THR A 150 17.28 -10.35 9.97
C THR A 150 16.19 -10.58 11.01
N ALA A 151 14.98 -10.09 10.75
CA ALA A 151 13.83 -10.10 11.65
C ALA A 151 14.05 -9.32 12.97
N GLN A 152 15.01 -8.40 13.02
CA GLN A 152 15.21 -7.51 14.15
C GLN A 152 14.31 -6.27 14.03
N GLY A 153 13.64 -5.95 15.12
CA GLY A 153 12.75 -4.77 15.15
C GLY A 153 13.51 -3.46 14.99
N VAL A 154 13.06 -2.61 14.08
CA VAL A 154 13.49 -1.20 13.91
C VAL A 154 12.46 -0.31 14.60
N ASP A 155 12.28 -0.51 15.89
CA ASP A 155 11.18 0.00 16.72
C ASP A 155 11.58 1.19 17.63
N THR A 156 12.82 1.65 17.50
CA THR A 156 13.33 2.83 18.23
C THR A 156 14.01 3.82 17.29
N ILE A 157 14.04 5.09 17.68
CA ILE A 157 14.69 6.18 16.95
C ILE A 157 16.14 5.84 16.62
N THR A 158 16.89 5.38 17.64
CA THR A 158 18.29 5.02 17.47
C THR A 158 18.48 3.91 16.44
N LYS A 159 17.64 2.88 16.46
CA LYS A 159 17.67 1.79 15.46
C LYS A 159 17.29 2.29 14.06
N ALA A 160 16.26 3.14 13.93
CA ALA A 160 15.87 3.71 12.65
C ALA A 160 16.99 4.56 12.04
N ILE A 161 17.63 5.42 12.83
CA ILE A 161 18.75 6.24 12.38
C ILE A 161 19.94 5.35 11.98
N ALA A 162 20.27 4.34 12.78
CA ALA A 162 21.37 3.42 12.51
C ALA A 162 21.10 2.61 11.23
N TRP A 163 19.88 2.08 11.07
CA TRP A 163 19.47 1.32 9.91
C TRP A 163 19.54 2.17 8.64
N LYS A 164 18.99 3.40 8.68
CA LYS A 164 19.05 4.37 7.56
C LYS A 164 20.47 4.61 7.09
N LYS A 165 21.40 4.84 8.03
CA LYS A 165 22.83 5.08 7.72
C LYS A 165 23.50 3.85 7.14
N ALA A 166 23.26 2.68 7.74
CA ALA A 166 23.86 1.42 7.29
C ALA A 166 23.43 1.03 5.87
N ASN A 167 22.20 1.36 5.48
CA ASN A 167 21.64 1.03 4.19
C ASN A 167 21.63 2.21 3.17
N ALA A 168 22.35 3.29 3.49
CA ALA A 168 22.57 4.43 2.61
C ALA A 168 21.28 5.11 2.05
N PHE A 169 20.23 5.22 2.88
CA PHE A 169 19.01 5.94 2.51
C PHE A 169 19.22 7.46 2.55
N THR A 170 20.04 7.97 1.62
CA THR A 170 20.53 9.35 1.59
C THR A 170 20.40 10.03 0.23
N GLY A 171 19.50 9.55 -0.64
CA GLY A 171 19.30 10.12 -1.97
C GLY A 171 18.87 11.58 -1.92
N GLU A 172 19.51 12.46 -2.69
CA GLU A 172 19.23 13.92 -2.72
C GLU A 172 17.78 14.22 -3.15
N ARG A 173 17.22 13.40 -4.05
CA ARG A 173 15.85 13.53 -4.55
C ARG A 173 14.90 12.56 -3.84
N SER A 174 15.10 12.37 -2.55
CA SER A 174 14.25 11.48 -1.78
C SER A 174 13.91 12.03 -0.42
N LYS A 175 12.73 11.62 0.07
CA LYS A 175 12.29 11.82 1.43
C LYS A 175 11.94 10.47 2.05
N VAL A 176 12.47 10.25 3.25
CA VAL A 176 12.37 8.95 3.93
C VAL A 176 11.51 9.12 5.17
N TYR A 177 10.56 8.22 5.36
CA TYR A 177 9.58 8.26 6.43
C TYR A 177 9.73 7.08 7.40
N TRP A 178 9.43 7.31 8.65
CA TRP A 178 9.39 6.31 9.70
C TRP A 178 8.70 6.90 10.95
N PRO A 179 7.97 6.09 11.70
CA PRO A 179 7.53 4.71 11.46
C PRO A 179 6.30 4.66 10.53
N GLN A 180 5.43 3.68 10.69
CA GLN A 180 4.10 3.69 10.11
C GLN A 180 3.13 4.48 11.01
N ALA A 181 1.90 4.67 10.56
CA ALA A 181 0.86 5.37 11.31
C ALA A 181 -0.42 4.55 11.40
N VAL A 182 -1.20 4.77 12.46
CA VAL A 182 -2.47 4.08 12.69
C VAL A 182 -3.60 5.08 12.86
N ASP A 183 -4.74 4.81 12.24
CA ASP A 183 -5.96 5.61 12.38
C ASP A 183 -6.82 5.18 13.60
N ASN A 184 -7.97 5.81 13.77
CA ASN A 184 -8.91 5.51 14.86
C ASN A 184 -9.65 4.17 14.67
N LEU A 185 -9.59 3.56 13.49
CA LEU A 185 -10.19 2.27 13.19
C LEU A 185 -9.19 1.11 13.37
N GLY A 186 -7.91 1.42 13.58
CA GLY A 186 -6.85 0.44 13.71
C GLY A 186 -6.14 0.11 12.40
N ASN A 187 -6.47 0.79 11.30
CA ASN A 187 -5.78 0.59 10.03
C ASN A 187 -4.38 1.17 10.09
N VAL A 188 -3.40 0.42 9.58
CA VAL A 188 -1.99 0.80 9.56
C VAL A 188 -1.61 1.28 8.17
N PHE A 189 -0.98 2.45 8.10
CA PHE A 189 -0.55 3.08 6.85
C PHE A 189 0.96 3.30 6.82
N HIS A 190 1.55 3.11 5.66
CA HIS A 190 2.87 3.63 5.37
C HIS A 190 2.84 5.16 5.31
N LEU A 191 3.76 5.83 6.00
CA LEU A 191 3.81 7.29 5.98
C LEU A 191 4.14 7.85 4.60
N SER A 192 4.88 7.12 3.77
CA SER A 192 5.11 7.49 2.37
C SER A 192 3.79 7.65 1.59
N THR A 193 2.82 6.75 1.80
CA THR A 193 1.49 6.83 1.18
C THR A 193 0.76 8.10 1.59
N LEU A 194 0.72 8.38 2.89
CA LEU A 194 0.06 9.58 3.42
C LEU A 194 0.75 10.85 2.93
N ALA A 195 2.09 10.84 2.87
CA ALA A 195 2.85 11.97 2.36
C ALA A 195 2.57 12.27 0.89
N VAL A 196 2.46 11.24 0.04
CA VAL A 196 2.08 11.41 -1.37
C VAL A 196 0.69 12.03 -1.48
N VAL A 197 -0.27 11.54 -0.71
CA VAL A 197 -1.64 12.09 -0.70
C VAL A 197 -1.64 13.56 -0.27
N GLU A 198 -0.91 13.91 0.78
CA GLU A 198 -0.85 15.30 1.25
C GLU A 198 -0.07 16.23 0.31
N LEU A 199 0.97 15.74 -0.36
CA LEU A 199 1.65 16.50 -1.43
C LEU A 199 0.68 16.80 -2.57
N MET A 200 -0.04 15.76 -3.04
CA MET A 200 -1.03 15.93 -4.12
C MET A 200 -2.17 16.87 -3.72
N ARG A 201 -2.64 16.79 -2.47
CA ARG A 201 -3.68 17.69 -1.95
C ARG A 201 -3.19 19.15 -1.88
N ALA A 202 -1.96 19.37 -1.42
CA ALA A 202 -1.35 20.68 -1.38
C ALA A 202 -1.23 21.28 -2.79
N ASP A 203 -0.70 20.52 -3.74
CA ASP A 203 -0.56 20.97 -5.13
C ASP A 203 -1.92 21.22 -5.78
N PHE A 204 -2.90 20.33 -5.59
CA PHE A 204 -4.25 20.50 -6.12
C PHE A 204 -4.93 21.77 -5.62
N SER A 205 -4.73 22.13 -4.33
CA SER A 205 -5.27 23.37 -3.76
C SER A 205 -4.69 24.65 -4.41
N HIS A 206 -3.58 24.50 -5.13
CA HIS A 206 -2.88 25.58 -5.84
C HIS A 206 -2.87 25.39 -7.37
N ASN A 207 -3.96 24.82 -7.92
CA ASN A 207 -4.11 24.55 -9.36
C ASN A 207 -2.99 23.64 -9.91
N SER A 208 -2.60 22.64 -9.15
CA SER A 208 -1.53 21.68 -9.46
C SER A 208 -0.14 22.31 -9.61
N VAL A 209 0.08 23.45 -8.97
CA VAL A 209 1.41 24.08 -8.88
C VAL A 209 2.03 23.75 -7.52
N PRO A 210 3.23 23.18 -7.46
CA PRO A 210 3.91 22.83 -6.22
C PRO A 210 4.46 24.09 -5.52
N MET A 211 3.60 24.79 -4.80
CA MET A 211 3.92 26.06 -4.12
C MET A 211 4.07 25.92 -2.61
N GLU A 212 3.48 24.90 -2.02
CA GLU A 212 3.37 24.72 -0.57
C GLU A 212 3.90 23.36 -0.14
N THR A 213 4.56 23.32 1.01
CA THR A 213 4.96 22.06 1.63
C THR A 213 3.76 21.30 2.23
N CYS A 214 3.79 19.99 2.21
CA CYS A 214 2.84 19.15 2.95
C CYS A 214 3.12 19.15 4.49
N GLY A 215 4.17 19.79 4.96
CA GLY A 215 4.49 19.87 6.39
C GLY A 215 3.43 20.62 7.19
N ASN A 216 3.21 20.19 8.44
CA ASN A 216 2.20 20.74 9.36
C ASN A 216 0.74 20.62 8.86
N LYS A 217 0.47 19.73 7.92
CA LYS A 217 -0.90 19.38 7.54
C LYS A 217 -1.43 18.28 8.46
N ALA A 218 -2.73 18.35 8.77
CA ALA A 218 -3.39 17.31 9.55
C ALA A 218 -3.65 16.08 8.66
N ILE A 219 -3.21 14.92 9.12
CA ILE A 219 -3.48 13.63 8.48
C ILE A 219 -4.43 12.80 9.35
N PRO A 220 -5.23 11.89 8.79
CA PRO A 220 -6.26 11.15 9.52
C PRO A 220 -5.69 9.99 10.34
N VAL A 221 -4.62 10.23 11.09
CA VAL A 221 -3.97 9.25 11.96
C VAL A 221 -3.90 9.74 13.40
N ILE A 222 -3.90 8.83 14.35
CA ILE A 222 -3.94 9.15 15.77
C ILE A 222 -2.63 8.86 16.51
N LYS A 223 -1.84 7.92 16.03
CA LYS A 223 -0.58 7.51 16.64
C LYS A 223 0.39 6.95 15.61
N GLN A 224 1.68 6.96 15.95
CA GLN A 224 2.68 6.22 15.23
C GLN A 224 2.63 4.73 15.61
N TYR A 225 2.82 3.87 14.60
CA TYR A 225 2.84 2.43 14.71
C TYR A 225 4.27 1.89 14.54
N PHE A 226 4.75 1.13 15.52
CA PHE A 226 6.13 0.62 15.59
C PHE A 226 6.23 -0.89 15.38
N GLY A 227 5.17 -1.52 14.91
CA GLY A 227 5.07 -2.97 14.74
C GLY A 227 4.11 -3.61 15.76
N ALA A 228 3.71 -4.85 15.50
CA ALA A 228 2.70 -5.57 16.29
C ALA A 228 3.08 -5.75 17.77
N ASN A 229 4.38 -5.85 18.06
CA ASN A 229 4.89 -6.08 19.41
C ASN A 229 5.30 -4.79 20.15
N ALA A 230 5.14 -3.63 19.53
CA ALA A 230 5.53 -2.35 20.10
C ALA A 230 4.27 -1.52 20.46
N LYS A 231 4.39 -0.74 21.54
CA LYS A 231 3.29 0.15 21.95
C LYS A 231 3.20 1.35 21.01
N ASN A 232 2.04 1.53 20.39
CA ASN A 232 1.73 2.71 19.59
C ASN A 232 1.75 3.98 20.45
N ARG A 233 2.46 4.99 19.99
CA ARG A 233 2.62 6.26 20.72
C ARG A 233 2.78 7.44 19.75
N GLY A 234 2.52 8.64 20.24
CA GLY A 234 2.91 9.87 19.56
C GLY A 234 4.39 10.18 19.79
N PHE A 235 4.94 11.05 18.96
CA PHE A 235 6.24 11.67 19.20
C PHE A 235 6.10 13.01 19.91
N ASP A 236 7.01 13.29 20.82
CA ASP A 236 7.21 14.65 21.30
C ASP A 236 8.04 15.46 20.28
N GLN A 237 8.08 16.77 20.51
CA GLN A 237 8.79 17.69 19.61
C GLN A 237 10.31 17.40 19.54
N GLN A 238 10.91 16.95 20.65
CA GLN A 238 12.33 16.64 20.71
C GLN A 238 12.65 15.41 19.84
N THR A 239 11.84 14.39 19.93
CA THR A 239 11.92 13.18 19.11
C THR A 239 11.76 13.48 17.62
N GLY A 240 10.76 14.27 17.26
CA GLY A 240 10.54 14.70 15.87
C GLY A 240 11.73 15.49 15.31
N LYS A 241 12.31 16.37 16.13
CA LYS A 241 13.52 17.14 15.77
C LYS A 241 14.74 16.24 15.54
N GLU A 242 14.97 15.25 16.40
CA GLU A 242 16.09 14.30 16.25
C GLU A 242 15.96 13.49 14.95
N LEU A 243 14.77 12.98 14.63
CA LEU A 243 14.52 12.27 13.38
C LEU A 243 14.77 13.17 12.17
N THR A 244 14.22 14.38 12.18
CA THR A 244 14.39 15.34 11.09
C THR A 244 15.86 15.73 10.87
N GLN A 245 16.63 15.92 11.92
CA GLN A 245 18.07 16.19 11.84
C GLN A 245 18.86 15.03 11.20
N ASN A 246 18.35 13.81 11.29
CA ASN A 246 18.89 12.64 10.63
C ASN A 246 18.22 12.33 9.29
N GLY A 247 17.42 13.26 8.75
CA GLY A 247 16.75 13.15 7.45
C GLY A 247 15.67 12.07 7.42
N ILE A 248 14.98 11.87 8.53
CA ILE A 248 13.81 10.99 8.64
C ILE A 248 12.60 11.89 8.95
N SER A 249 11.53 11.74 8.17
CA SER A 249 10.26 12.41 8.38
C SER A 249 9.27 11.50 9.13
N THR A 250 8.36 12.10 9.86
CA THR A 250 7.36 11.39 10.66
C THR A 250 5.97 11.92 10.36
#